data_3865e9d61e6fb1696650ddcbb80ca4da
#
_entry.id   3865e9d61e6fb1696650ddcbb80ca4da
#
_cell.length_a   1.000
_cell.length_b   1.000
_cell.length_c   1.000
_cell.angle_alpha   90.00
_cell.angle_beta   90.00
_cell.angle_gamma   90.00
#
_symmetry.space_group_name_H-M   'P 1'
#
loop_
_entity.id
_entity.type
_entity.pdbx_description
1 polymer ?
#
loop_
_entity_poly.entity_id
_entity_poly.type
_entity_poly.pdbx_seq_one_letter_code
_entity_poly.pdbx_strand_id
1 'polypeptide(L)'
;MTLTETPVDSTEPQPLRTPREQVRRALLLAGIVPVVIGLAFLGKVILMDHHDRGGRDAWDVRDAATAMEHYSANRDLNFLQPWIAHFDAGNAAFLLGENARAIAYYGEALERVPEDHECTVRINMSLTQEAIGDRARDAGDQAGAKAAYEEALATLREGDCPTDAGQGPEQSQQGESVEERLKEKLTPKVRIKPNEQEDPPEEPQSQDEKEDKLDRRNGDGQDYRRDDADLDDYGGFSDEPQW
;
A
#
# COMPACT_ATOMS: atom_id res chain seq x y z
N MET A 1 -16.89 -71.96 -52.72
CA MET A 1 -18.09 -71.15 -52.42
C MET A 1 -17.80 -70.42 -51.12
N THR A 2 -17.40 -69.18 -51.19
CA THR A 2 -17.07 -68.29 -50.08
C THR A 2 -18.28 -67.38 -49.87
N LEU A 3 -18.97 -67.58 -48.77
CA LEU A 3 -20.08 -66.72 -48.36
C LEU A 3 -19.49 -65.42 -47.80
N THR A 4 -19.76 -64.33 -48.47
CA THR A 4 -19.40 -62.98 -48.04
C THR A 4 -20.49 -62.49 -47.06
N GLU A 5 -20.20 -62.46 -45.75
CA GLU A 5 -21.07 -61.81 -44.77
C GLU A 5 -20.97 -60.28 -44.92
N THR A 6 -22.06 -59.66 -45.28
CA THR A 6 -22.22 -58.21 -45.26
C THR A 6 -22.35 -57.74 -43.80
N PRO A 7 -21.57 -56.73 -43.37
CA PRO A 7 -21.75 -56.19 -42.02
C PRO A 7 -23.10 -55.47 -41.96
N VAL A 8 -23.93 -55.88 -41.02
CA VAL A 8 -25.18 -55.20 -40.67
C VAL A 8 -24.80 -53.92 -39.93
N ASP A 9 -24.95 -52.80 -40.57
CA ASP A 9 -24.85 -51.46 -39.95
C ASP A 9 -26.03 -51.25 -38.99
N SER A 10 -25.81 -51.54 -37.71
CA SER A 10 -26.76 -51.32 -36.61
C SER A 10 -26.65 -49.85 -36.10
N THR A 11 -26.95 -48.91 -36.98
CA THR A 11 -27.19 -47.54 -36.57
C THR A 11 -28.54 -47.48 -35.90
N GLU A 12 -28.53 -47.69 -34.58
CA GLU A 12 -29.71 -47.54 -33.74
C GLU A 12 -30.23 -46.08 -33.86
N PRO A 13 -31.48 -45.88 -34.27
CA PRO A 13 -32.00 -44.55 -34.47
C PRO A 13 -32.12 -43.86 -33.12
N GLN A 14 -31.35 -42.79 -32.92
CA GLN A 14 -31.46 -41.97 -31.72
C GLN A 14 -32.91 -41.42 -31.61
N PRO A 15 -33.56 -41.61 -30.44
CA PRO A 15 -34.94 -41.17 -30.24
C PRO A 15 -35.01 -39.65 -30.46
N LEU A 16 -35.84 -39.24 -31.43
CA LEU A 16 -36.16 -37.88 -31.69
C LEU A 16 -36.83 -37.30 -30.47
N ARG A 17 -36.15 -36.39 -29.76
CA ARG A 17 -36.66 -35.73 -28.58
C ARG A 17 -37.94 -34.97 -28.91
N THR A 18 -39.01 -35.25 -28.16
CA THR A 18 -40.27 -34.57 -28.39
C THR A 18 -40.15 -33.06 -28.11
N PRO A 19 -40.85 -32.20 -28.83
CA PRO A 19 -40.83 -30.74 -28.58
C PRO A 19 -41.10 -30.36 -27.11
N ARG A 20 -41.94 -31.12 -26.42
CA ARG A 20 -42.22 -30.93 -24.99
C ARG A 20 -41.01 -31.18 -24.08
N GLU A 21 -40.20 -32.18 -24.37
CA GLU A 21 -38.96 -32.44 -23.61
C GLU A 21 -37.89 -31.36 -23.84
N GLN A 22 -37.80 -30.84 -25.04
CA GLN A 22 -36.91 -29.74 -25.38
C GLN A 22 -37.32 -28.47 -24.61
N VAL A 23 -38.59 -28.12 -24.62
CA VAL A 23 -39.13 -26.96 -23.88
C VAL A 23 -38.96 -27.14 -22.37
N ARG A 24 -39.22 -28.33 -21.82
CA ARG A 24 -39.02 -28.60 -20.37
C ARG A 24 -37.53 -28.44 -19.98
N ARG A 25 -36.60 -28.94 -20.80
CA ARG A 25 -35.14 -28.78 -20.55
C ARG A 25 -34.71 -27.34 -20.67
N ALA A 26 -35.22 -26.61 -21.67
CA ALA A 26 -34.93 -25.18 -21.82
C ALA A 26 -35.40 -24.38 -20.60
N LEU A 27 -36.62 -24.65 -20.09
CA LEU A 27 -37.16 -24.01 -18.91
C LEU A 27 -36.38 -24.36 -17.62
N LEU A 28 -35.95 -25.63 -17.50
CA LEU A 28 -35.10 -26.03 -16.37
C LEU A 28 -33.71 -25.36 -16.40
N LEU A 29 -33.09 -25.28 -17.57
CA LEU A 29 -31.81 -24.57 -17.73
C LEU A 29 -31.97 -23.09 -17.50
N ALA A 30 -33.03 -22.46 -18.00
CA ALA A 30 -33.35 -21.06 -17.77
C ALA A 30 -33.60 -20.73 -16.29
N GLY A 31 -34.06 -21.70 -15.48
CA GLY A 31 -34.22 -21.55 -14.04
C GLY A 31 -32.95 -21.89 -13.25
N ILE A 32 -32.25 -22.97 -13.59
CA ILE A 32 -31.07 -23.43 -12.85
C ILE A 32 -29.85 -22.53 -13.09
N VAL A 33 -29.61 -22.11 -14.31
CA VAL A 33 -28.41 -21.29 -14.65
C VAL A 33 -28.33 -20.01 -13.83
N PRO A 34 -29.37 -19.16 -13.74
CA PRO A 34 -29.30 -17.95 -12.91
C PRO A 34 -29.15 -18.27 -11.42
N VAL A 35 -29.71 -19.35 -10.92
CA VAL A 35 -29.52 -19.78 -9.52
C VAL A 35 -28.07 -20.17 -9.27
N VAL A 36 -27.44 -20.95 -10.15
CA VAL A 36 -26.03 -21.34 -10.03
C VAL A 36 -25.12 -20.11 -10.10
N ILE A 37 -25.38 -19.19 -11.03
CA ILE A 37 -24.65 -17.93 -11.12
C ILE A 37 -24.81 -17.11 -9.83
N GLY A 38 -26.02 -16.98 -9.30
CA GLY A 38 -26.30 -16.27 -8.05
C GLY A 38 -25.57 -16.88 -6.85
N LEU A 39 -25.55 -18.22 -6.75
CA LEU A 39 -24.84 -18.92 -5.68
C LEU A 39 -23.31 -18.78 -5.83
N ALA A 40 -22.79 -18.84 -7.03
CA ALA A 40 -21.36 -18.61 -7.29
C ALA A 40 -20.95 -17.17 -6.95
N PHE A 41 -21.78 -16.19 -7.30
CA PHE A 41 -21.59 -14.79 -6.95
C PHE A 41 -21.60 -14.58 -5.43
N LEU A 42 -22.60 -15.14 -4.73
CA LEU A 42 -22.68 -15.09 -3.28
C LEU A 42 -21.46 -15.72 -2.62
N GLY A 43 -21.03 -16.89 -3.11
CA GLY A 43 -19.81 -17.55 -2.63
C GLY A 43 -18.57 -16.67 -2.82
N LYS A 44 -18.45 -15.98 -3.95
CA LYS A 44 -17.35 -15.03 -4.21
C LYS A 44 -17.38 -13.86 -3.23
N VAL A 45 -18.55 -13.27 -2.96
CA VAL A 45 -18.69 -12.16 -2.00
C VAL A 45 -18.32 -12.60 -0.57
N ILE A 46 -18.79 -13.78 -0.14
CA ILE A 46 -18.45 -14.32 1.19
C ILE A 46 -16.93 -14.55 1.32
N LEU A 47 -16.31 -15.08 0.29
CA LEU A 47 -14.86 -15.33 0.31
C LEU A 47 -14.06 -14.03 0.31
N MET A 48 -14.51 -13.03 -0.46
CA MET A 48 -13.93 -11.68 -0.47
C MET A 48 -13.99 -11.05 0.93
N ASP A 49 -15.17 -11.05 1.57
CA ASP A 49 -15.37 -10.51 2.91
C ASP A 49 -14.55 -11.27 3.98
N HIS A 50 -14.41 -12.59 3.83
CA HIS A 50 -13.57 -13.39 4.74
C HIS A 50 -12.10 -12.97 4.66
N HIS A 51 -11.56 -12.82 3.45
CA HIS A 51 -10.17 -12.39 3.29
C HIS A 51 -9.96 -10.93 3.72
N ASP A 52 -10.92 -10.05 3.44
CA ASP A 52 -10.85 -8.67 3.85
C ASP A 52 -10.80 -8.52 5.39
N ARG A 53 -11.69 -9.22 6.10
CA ARG A 53 -11.67 -9.25 7.56
C ARG A 53 -10.39 -9.88 8.11
N GLY A 54 -9.97 -11.03 7.57
CA GLY A 54 -8.74 -11.67 8.00
C GLY A 54 -7.50 -10.80 7.82
N GLY A 55 -7.46 -10.04 6.72
CA GLY A 55 -6.40 -9.06 6.47
C GLY A 55 -6.40 -7.92 7.50
N ARG A 56 -7.57 -7.34 7.80
CA ARG A 56 -7.71 -6.29 8.83
C ARG A 56 -7.36 -6.79 10.22
N ASP A 57 -7.90 -7.95 10.61
CA ASP A 57 -7.61 -8.54 11.92
C ASP A 57 -6.10 -8.76 12.12
N ALA A 58 -5.41 -9.24 11.08
CA ALA A 58 -3.96 -9.40 11.09
C ALA A 58 -3.22 -8.05 11.13
N TRP A 59 -3.71 -7.05 10.39
CA TRP A 59 -3.18 -5.69 10.41
C TRP A 59 -3.25 -5.07 11.79
N ASP A 60 -4.39 -5.17 12.48
CA ASP A 60 -4.62 -4.60 13.82
C ASP A 60 -3.64 -5.14 14.87
N VAL A 61 -3.23 -6.41 14.71
CA VAL A 61 -2.21 -7.02 15.58
C VAL A 61 -0.78 -6.88 15.02
N ARG A 62 -0.60 -6.07 13.96
CA ARG A 62 0.69 -5.84 13.27
C ARG A 62 1.35 -7.10 12.69
N ASP A 63 0.56 -8.11 12.37
CA ASP A 63 1.01 -9.30 11.62
C ASP A 63 0.95 -9.03 10.12
N ALA A 64 1.92 -8.27 9.62
CA ALA A 64 1.98 -7.88 8.22
C ALA A 64 2.12 -9.07 7.27
N ALA A 65 2.67 -10.20 7.72
CA ALA A 65 2.82 -11.40 6.89
C ALA A 65 1.45 -12.06 6.64
N THR A 66 0.66 -12.26 7.69
CA THR A 66 -0.70 -12.78 7.59
C THR A 66 -1.63 -11.80 6.86
N ALA A 67 -1.52 -10.49 7.13
CA ALA A 67 -2.26 -9.46 6.39
C ALA A 67 -1.96 -9.55 4.87
N MET A 68 -0.68 -9.66 4.49
CA MET A 68 -0.25 -9.82 3.10
C MET A 68 -0.86 -11.05 2.44
N GLU A 69 -0.92 -12.19 3.14
CA GLU A 69 -1.53 -13.42 2.61
C GLU A 69 -3.01 -13.19 2.27
N HIS A 70 -3.77 -12.63 3.20
CA HIS A 70 -5.18 -12.33 3.02
C HIS A 70 -5.43 -11.30 1.91
N TYR A 71 -4.74 -10.16 1.92
CA TYR A 71 -4.92 -9.13 0.91
C TYR A 71 -4.51 -9.62 -0.48
N SER A 72 -3.44 -10.42 -0.58
CA SER A 72 -3.03 -11.02 -1.85
C SER A 72 -4.08 -11.98 -2.40
N ALA A 73 -4.71 -12.80 -1.54
CA ALA A 73 -5.81 -13.68 -1.94
C ALA A 73 -7.06 -12.87 -2.36
N ASN A 74 -7.28 -11.70 -1.76
CA ASN A 74 -8.44 -10.86 -2.06
C ASN A 74 -8.32 -10.08 -3.38
N ARG A 75 -7.12 -9.88 -3.93
CA ARG A 75 -6.93 -9.11 -5.18
C ARG A 75 -7.75 -9.65 -6.35
N ASP A 76 -7.81 -10.96 -6.52
CA ASP A 76 -8.58 -11.60 -7.59
C ASP A 76 -10.08 -11.73 -7.26
N LEU A 77 -10.43 -11.60 -5.99
CA LEU A 77 -11.79 -11.74 -5.50
C LEU A 77 -12.52 -10.41 -5.47
N ASN A 78 -11.83 -9.31 -5.13
CA ASN A 78 -12.43 -8.00 -4.97
C ASN A 78 -12.74 -7.36 -6.33
N PHE A 79 -14.01 -7.45 -6.73
CA PHE A 79 -14.53 -6.85 -7.96
C PHE A 79 -15.38 -5.59 -7.70
N LEU A 80 -15.70 -5.31 -6.44
CA LEU A 80 -16.48 -4.13 -6.05
C LEU A 80 -15.58 -2.89 -5.94
N GLN A 81 -14.44 -3.06 -5.26
CA GLN A 81 -13.44 -2.02 -5.07
C GLN A 81 -12.04 -2.64 -5.28
N PRO A 82 -11.70 -3.00 -6.52
CA PRO A 82 -10.50 -3.79 -6.80
C PRO A 82 -9.20 -3.09 -6.39
N TRP A 83 -9.18 -1.75 -6.36
CA TRP A 83 -8.01 -0.98 -5.95
C TRP A 83 -7.65 -1.19 -4.48
N ILE A 84 -8.62 -1.39 -3.57
CA ILE A 84 -8.39 -1.54 -2.12
C ILE A 84 -7.50 -2.74 -1.83
N ALA A 85 -7.80 -3.90 -2.40
CA ALA A 85 -7.01 -5.10 -2.14
C ALA A 85 -5.54 -4.97 -2.62
N HIS A 86 -5.29 -4.22 -3.70
CA HIS A 86 -3.94 -3.89 -4.15
C HIS A 86 -3.28 -2.88 -3.20
N PHE A 87 -4.00 -1.86 -2.77
CA PHE A 87 -3.53 -0.85 -1.84
C PHE A 87 -3.13 -1.48 -0.49
N ASP A 88 -4.00 -2.31 0.09
CA ASP A 88 -3.73 -3.00 1.35
C ASP A 88 -2.57 -3.99 1.25
N ALA A 89 -2.46 -4.71 0.13
CA ALA A 89 -1.28 -5.54 -0.14
C ALA A 89 0.01 -4.70 -0.25
N GLY A 90 -0.09 -3.49 -0.80
CA GLY A 90 1.00 -2.50 -0.83
C GLY A 90 1.42 -2.08 0.58
N ASN A 91 0.46 -1.74 1.43
CA ASN A 91 0.71 -1.37 2.82
C ASN A 91 1.38 -2.53 3.60
N ALA A 92 0.88 -3.76 3.44
CA ALA A 92 1.46 -4.93 4.09
C ALA A 92 2.89 -5.21 3.58
N ALA A 93 3.16 -5.07 2.27
CA ALA A 93 4.49 -5.20 1.70
C ALA A 93 5.45 -4.13 2.24
N PHE A 94 4.99 -2.90 2.40
CA PHE A 94 5.77 -1.82 3.00
C PHE A 94 6.18 -2.14 4.43
N LEU A 95 5.26 -2.59 5.28
CA LEU A 95 5.57 -3.02 6.66
C LEU A 95 6.55 -4.19 6.73
N LEU A 96 6.52 -5.08 5.74
CA LEU A 96 7.50 -6.16 5.61
C LEU A 96 8.88 -5.68 5.11
N GLY A 97 9.01 -4.40 4.75
CA GLY A 97 10.22 -3.84 4.15
C GLY A 97 10.43 -4.26 2.70
N GLU A 98 9.43 -4.87 2.05
CA GLU A 98 9.42 -5.30 0.66
C GLU A 98 9.06 -4.13 -0.29
N ASN A 99 9.80 -3.02 -0.18
CA ASN A 99 9.46 -1.74 -0.79
C ASN A 99 9.20 -1.83 -2.30
N ALA A 100 10.01 -2.59 -3.05
CA ALA A 100 9.79 -2.77 -4.49
C ALA A 100 8.44 -3.44 -4.81
N ARG A 101 8.02 -4.36 -3.95
CA ARG A 101 6.73 -5.05 -4.07
C ARG A 101 5.57 -4.12 -3.68
N ALA A 102 5.77 -3.30 -2.65
CA ALA A 102 4.80 -2.27 -2.26
C ALA A 102 4.54 -1.29 -3.41
N ILE A 103 5.59 -0.76 -4.05
CA ILE A 103 5.47 0.12 -5.22
C ILE A 103 4.68 -0.54 -6.36
N ALA A 104 4.96 -1.83 -6.66
CA ALA A 104 4.21 -2.54 -7.69
C ALA A 104 2.71 -2.65 -7.36
N TYR A 105 2.36 -2.95 -6.11
CA TYR A 105 0.97 -3.02 -5.67
C TYR A 105 0.25 -1.68 -5.69
N TYR A 106 0.91 -0.60 -5.25
CA TYR A 106 0.33 0.74 -5.37
C TYR A 106 0.14 1.16 -6.84
N GLY A 107 1.06 0.79 -7.73
CA GLY A 107 0.88 1.00 -9.17
C GLY A 107 -0.37 0.30 -9.70
N GLU A 108 -0.61 -0.96 -9.32
CA GLU A 108 -1.82 -1.69 -9.68
C GLU A 108 -3.10 -1.09 -9.05
N ALA A 109 -2.99 -0.52 -7.85
CA ALA A 109 -4.08 0.20 -7.21
C ALA A 109 -4.41 1.49 -7.98
N LEU A 110 -3.40 2.27 -8.39
CA LEU A 110 -3.56 3.51 -9.16
C LEU A 110 -4.27 3.31 -10.50
N GLU A 111 -4.13 2.14 -11.15
CA GLU A 111 -4.88 1.84 -12.37
C GLU A 111 -6.40 1.73 -12.17
N ARG A 112 -6.87 1.56 -10.95
CA ARG A 112 -8.26 1.19 -10.61
C ARG A 112 -8.89 2.08 -9.57
N VAL A 113 -8.11 2.94 -8.93
CA VAL A 113 -8.57 3.81 -7.86
C VAL A 113 -9.47 4.92 -8.42
N PRO A 114 -10.60 5.23 -7.77
CA PRO A 114 -11.37 6.42 -8.08
C PRO A 114 -10.57 7.70 -7.78
N GLU A 115 -10.85 8.77 -8.52
CA GLU A 115 -10.13 10.05 -8.43
C GLU A 115 -10.10 10.61 -7.00
N ASP A 116 -11.20 10.46 -6.26
CA ASP A 116 -11.33 10.89 -4.87
C ASP A 116 -10.46 10.11 -3.88
N HIS A 117 -9.92 8.94 -4.26
CA HIS A 117 -9.03 8.11 -3.45
C HIS A 117 -7.58 8.04 -3.98
N GLU A 118 -7.29 8.67 -5.12
CA GLU A 118 -5.99 8.59 -5.78
C GLU A 118 -4.86 9.07 -4.87
N CYS A 119 -5.07 10.17 -4.17
CA CYS A 119 -4.06 10.72 -3.27
C CYS A 119 -3.72 9.82 -2.09
N THR A 120 -4.66 9.03 -1.57
CA THR A 120 -4.35 8.03 -0.55
C THR A 120 -3.28 7.06 -1.03
N VAL A 121 -3.45 6.56 -2.25
CA VAL A 121 -2.50 5.61 -2.85
C VAL A 121 -1.15 6.29 -3.14
N ARG A 122 -1.18 7.50 -3.70
CA ARG A 122 0.04 8.26 -4.06
C ARG A 122 0.86 8.65 -2.84
N ILE A 123 0.23 9.06 -1.75
CA ILE A 123 0.92 9.37 -0.50
C ILE A 123 1.66 8.13 0.03
N ASN A 124 1.01 6.98 0.11
CA ASN A 124 1.66 5.75 0.59
C ASN A 124 2.77 5.25 -0.36
N MET A 125 2.57 5.39 -1.67
CA MET A 125 3.61 5.11 -2.65
C MET A 125 4.82 6.04 -2.48
N SER A 126 4.59 7.33 -2.27
CA SER A 126 5.63 8.34 -2.02
C SER A 126 6.41 8.05 -0.73
N LEU A 127 5.72 7.70 0.37
CA LEU A 127 6.35 7.27 1.62
C LEU A 127 7.25 6.03 1.41
N THR A 128 6.83 5.10 0.58
CA THR A 128 7.62 3.92 0.26
C THR A 128 8.87 4.28 -0.56
N GLN A 129 8.74 5.19 -1.53
CA GLN A 129 9.87 5.72 -2.31
C GLN A 129 10.83 6.52 -1.42
N GLU A 130 10.31 7.29 -0.46
CA GLU A 130 11.11 7.96 0.56
C GLU A 130 11.93 6.96 1.39
N ALA A 131 11.32 5.87 1.84
CA ALA A 131 12.02 4.81 2.58
C ALA A 131 13.10 4.10 1.74
N ILE A 132 12.91 3.98 0.42
CA ILE A 132 13.94 3.50 -0.51
C ILE A 132 15.10 4.49 -0.54
N GLY A 133 14.81 5.80 -0.64
CA GLY A 133 15.82 6.86 -0.62
C GLY A 133 16.61 6.91 0.69
N ASP A 134 15.93 6.79 1.82
CA ASP A 134 16.58 6.74 3.13
C ASP A 134 17.54 5.54 3.24
N ARG A 135 17.12 4.38 2.79
CA ARG A 135 17.97 3.18 2.77
C ARG A 135 19.19 3.35 1.86
N ALA A 136 19.02 3.95 0.67
CA ALA A 136 20.12 4.25 -0.24
C ALA A 136 21.10 5.24 0.39
N ARG A 137 20.60 6.31 1.02
CA ARG A 137 21.42 7.28 1.76
C ARG A 137 22.23 6.62 2.86
N ASP A 138 21.59 5.77 3.67
CA ASP A 138 22.25 5.07 4.78
C ASP A 138 23.28 4.07 4.30
N ALA A 139 23.13 3.52 3.11
CA ALA A 139 24.12 2.71 2.40
C ALA A 139 25.24 3.54 1.74
N GLY A 140 25.16 4.88 1.80
CA GLY A 140 26.13 5.78 1.17
C GLY A 140 25.88 6.08 -0.31
N ASP A 141 24.81 5.54 -0.90
CA ASP A 141 24.40 5.82 -2.28
C ASP A 141 23.57 7.13 -2.33
N GLN A 142 24.29 8.25 -2.37
CA GLN A 142 23.67 9.57 -2.44
C GLN A 142 22.92 9.81 -3.76
N ALA A 143 23.36 9.19 -4.86
CA ALA A 143 22.71 9.33 -6.15
C ALA A 143 21.39 8.57 -6.18
N GLY A 144 21.39 7.34 -5.69
CA GLY A 144 20.17 6.53 -5.54
C GLY A 144 19.17 7.16 -4.57
N ALA A 145 19.64 7.70 -3.45
CA ALA A 145 18.81 8.41 -2.49
C ALA A 145 18.10 9.61 -3.13
N LYS A 146 18.88 10.45 -3.83
CA LYS A 146 18.33 11.62 -4.53
C LYS A 146 17.28 11.22 -5.56
N ALA A 147 17.58 10.22 -6.37
CA ALA A 147 16.65 9.73 -7.41
C ALA A 147 15.33 9.24 -6.80
N ALA A 148 15.38 8.49 -5.69
CA ALA A 148 14.19 7.99 -5.01
C ALA A 148 13.35 9.13 -4.39
N TYR A 149 13.97 10.15 -3.80
CA TYR A 149 13.25 11.32 -3.28
C TYR A 149 12.62 12.18 -4.39
N GLU A 150 13.30 12.33 -5.53
CA GLU A 150 12.75 13.02 -6.70
C GLU A 150 11.55 12.27 -7.27
N GLU A 151 11.61 10.94 -7.33
CA GLU A 151 10.50 10.09 -7.74
C GLU A 151 9.31 10.18 -6.76
N ALA A 152 9.57 10.19 -5.45
CA ALA A 152 8.54 10.38 -4.43
C ALA A 152 7.80 11.71 -4.60
N LEU A 153 8.54 12.81 -4.85
CA LEU A 153 7.94 14.11 -5.14
C LEU A 153 7.12 14.11 -6.44
N ALA A 154 7.60 13.43 -7.48
CA ALA A 154 6.89 13.32 -8.74
C ALA A 154 5.56 12.58 -8.54
N THR A 155 5.57 11.48 -7.79
CA THR A 155 4.37 10.69 -7.45
C THR A 155 3.29 11.54 -6.78
N LEU A 156 3.66 12.41 -5.83
CA LEU A 156 2.71 13.31 -5.16
C LEU A 156 2.15 14.37 -6.12
N ARG A 157 3.00 14.95 -6.98
CA ARG A 157 2.61 16.02 -7.90
C ARG A 157 1.72 15.56 -9.04
N GLU A 158 1.88 14.34 -9.50
CA GLU A 158 1.03 13.77 -10.55
C GLU A 158 -0.45 13.71 -10.16
N GLY A 159 -0.76 13.60 -8.87
CA GLY A 159 -2.13 13.55 -8.36
C GLY A 159 -2.64 14.88 -7.79
N ASP A 160 -1.88 15.99 -7.93
CA ASP A 160 -2.18 17.27 -7.25
C ASP A 160 -2.46 17.11 -5.74
N CYS A 161 -1.80 16.11 -5.12
CA CYS A 161 -2.12 15.62 -3.78
C CYS A 161 -1.89 16.61 -2.62
N PRO A 162 -1.05 17.65 -2.69
CA PRO A 162 -0.87 18.51 -1.54
C PRO A 162 -1.97 19.51 -1.27
N THR A 163 -2.81 19.84 -2.24
CA THR A 163 -3.62 21.05 -2.14
C THR A 163 -5.13 20.90 -2.13
N ASP A 164 -5.71 19.82 -2.68
CA ASP A 164 -7.20 19.75 -2.77
C ASP A 164 -7.75 18.36 -3.10
N ALA A 165 -7.19 17.33 -2.53
CA ALA A 165 -7.50 15.94 -2.87
C ALA A 165 -8.92 15.47 -2.56
N GLY A 166 -9.84 16.38 -2.23
CA GLY A 166 -11.26 16.06 -2.03
C GLY A 166 -11.58 15.19 -0.80
N GLN A 167 -10.57 14.68 -0.11
CA GLN A 167 -10.70 13.72 1.00
C GLN A 167 -10.59 14.32 2.40
N GLY A 168 -10.54 15.64 2.48
CA GLY A 168 -10.54 16.34 3.75
C GLY A 168 -9.16 16.85 4.20
N PRO A 169 -9.16 17.68 5.25
CA PRO A 169 -7.98 18.42 5.69
C PRO A 169 -6.82 17.54 6.18
N GLU A 170 -7.09 16.35 6.71
CA GLU A 170 -6.06 15.47 7.25
C GLU A 170 -5.16 14.89 6.15
N GLN A 171 -5.73 14.45 5.04
CA GLN A 171 -4.97 13.89 3.93
C GLN A 171 -4.15 14.96 3.20
N SER A 172 -4.70 16.17 3.06
CA SER A 172 -3.96 17.31 2.51
C SER A 172 -2.76 17.66 3.38
N GLN A 173 -2.91 17.69 4.71
CA GLN A 173 -1.81 17.92 5.65
C GLN A 173 -0.75 16.82 5.59
N GLN A 174 -1.16 15.56 5.47
CA GLN A 174 -0.24 14.44 5.34
C GLN A 174 0.58 14.52 4.06
N GLY A 175 -0.06 14.79 2.91
CA GLY A 175 0.62 14.99 1.63
C GLY A 175 1.59 16.17 1.67
N GLU A 176 1.19 17.31 2.25
CA GLU A 176 2.02 18.50 2.40
C GLU A 176 3.25 18.23 3.28
N SER A 177 3.07 17.54 4.41
CA SER A 177 4.19 17.19 5.29
C SER A 177 5.21 16.24 4.62
N VAL A 178 4.75 15.29 3.82
CA VAL A 178 5.62 14.41 3.03
C VAL A 178 6.39 15.22 1.98
N GLU A 179 5.73 16.13 1.28
CA GLU A 179 6.37 16.98 0.28
C GLU A 179 7.46 17.88 0.88
N GLU A 180 7.18 18.52 2.03
CA GLU A 180 8.16 19.36 2.74
C GLU A 180 9.38 18.55 3.18
N ARG A 181 9.17 17.39 3.78
CA ARG A 181 10.24 16.50 4.23
C ARG A 181 11.12 16.01 3.07
N LEU A 182 10.51 15.68 1.94
CA LEU A 182 11.26 15.30 0.73
C LEU A 182 12.08 16.46 0.17
N LYS A 183 11.53 17.68 0.14
CA LYS A 183 12.25 18.89 -0.26
C LYS A 183 13.45 19.14 0.66
N GLU A 184 13.29 18.96 1.97
CA GLU A 184 14.41 19.09 2.92
C GLU A 184 15.50 18.04 2.65
N LYS A 185 15.13 16.79 2.41
CA LYS A 185 16.08 15.71 2.10
C LYS A 185 16.84 15.94 0.78
N LEU A 186 16.21 16.58 -0.18
CA LEU A 186 16.82 16.95 -1.47
C LEU A 186 17.69 18.22 -1.39
N THR A 187 17.47 19.05 -0.38
CA THR A 187 18.27 20.26 -0.19
C THR A 187 19.68 19.85 0.24
N PRO A 188 20.75 20.22 -0.49
CA PRO A 188 22.11 19.93 -0.06
C PRO A 188 22.32 20.56 1.32
N LYS A 189 22.51 19.74 2.34
CA LYS A 189 23.03 20.25 3.62
C LYS A 189 24.45 20.75 3.32
N VAL A 190 24.56 22.03 2.99
CA VAL A 190 25.84 22.70 2.96
C VAL A 190 26.42 22.50 4.36
N ARG A 191 27.34 21.55 4.53
CA ARG A 191 28.24 21.58 5.65
C ARG A 191 29.02 22.86 5.50
N ILE A 192 28.48 23.94 6.07
CA ILE A 192 29.31 25.05 6.47
C ILE A 192 30.23 24.39 7.49
N LYS A 193 31.44 24.00 7.06
CA LYS A 193 32.50 23.85 8.01
C LYS A 193 32.47 25.18 8.74
N PRO A 194 32.26 25.20 10.07
CA PRO A 194 32.47 26.43 10.78
C PRO A 194 33.89 26.87 10.31
N ASN A 195 33.94 28.05 9.69
CA ASN A 195 35.22 28.64 9.37
C ASN A 195 36.03 28.46 10.63
N GLU A 196 37.15 27.75 10.56
CA GLU A 196 38.16 27.78 11.60
C GLU A 196 38.64 29.25 11.65
N GLN A 197 37.77 30.09 12.15
CA GLN A 197 38.22 31.26 12.88
C GLN A 197 38.84 30.66 14.12
N GLU A 198 40.15 30.70 14.16
CA GLU A 198 40.87 30.52 15.41
C GLU A 198 40.20 31.44 16.41
N ASP A 199 39.36 30.85 17.27
CA ASP A 199 38.85 31.53 18.45
C ASP A 199 40.11 31.96 19.23
N PRO A 200 40.15 33.21 19.69
CA PRO A 200 41.21 33.63 20.55
C PRO A 200 41.30 32.62 21.70
N PRO A 201 42.49 32.27 22.19
CA PRO A 201 42.67 31.24 23.20
C PRO A 201 41.71 31.47 24.35
N GLU A 202 40.75 30.54 24.52
CA GLU A 202 39.75 30.58 25.62
C GLU A 202 40.54 30.72 26.93
N GLU A 203 40.25 31.79 27.66
CA GLU A 203 40.72 31.89 29.04
C GLU A 203 40.22 30.65 29.78
N PRO A 204 41.01 30.10 30.74
CA PRO A 204 40.67 28.86 31.41
C PRO A 204 39.33 29.04 32.16
N GLN A 205 38.27 28.52 31.55
CA GLN A 205 36.90 28.54 32.12
C GLN A 205 36.91 27.84 33.48
N SER A 206 36.29 28.45 34.48
CA SER A 206 36.16 27.88 35.80
C SER A 206 35.34 26.55 35.72
N GLN A 207 35.53 25.67 36.71
CA GLN A 207 34.78 24.42 36.78
C GLN A 207 33.28 24.66 36.79
N ASP A 208 32.84 25.72 37.45
CA ASP A 208 31.43 26.14 37.57
C ASP A 208 30.83 26.51 36.22
N GLU A 209 31.56 27.22 35.34
CA GLU A 209 31.12 27.54 33.98
C GLU A 209 31.00 26.30 33.04
N LYS A 210 31.82 25.28 33.29
CA LYS A 210 31.77 24.00 32.55
C LYS A 210 30.56 23.17 33.03
N GLU A 211 30.27 23.18 34.32
CA GLU A 211 29.09 22.51 34.89
C GLU A 211 27.80 23.18 34.38
N ASP A 212 27.70 24.50 34.40
CA ASP A 212 26.56 25.26 33.87
C ASP A 212 26.32 25.00 32.38
N LYS A 213 27.38 24.86 31.60
CA LYS A 213 27.30 24.54 30.16
C LYS A 213 26.86 23.11 29.89
N LEU A 214 27.27 22.18 30.77
CA LEU A 214 26.84 20.78 30.74
C LEU A 214 25.36 20.65 31.16
N ASP A 215 24.93 21.37 32.18
CA ASP A 215 23.54 21.33 32.64
C ASP A 215 22.57 21.93 31.62
N ARG A 216 22.94 23.01 30.94
CA ARG A 216 22.17 23.54 29.80
C ARG A 216 22.09 22.55 28.65
N ARG A 217 23.18 21.90 28.25
CA ARG A 217 23.17 20.86 27.22
C ARG A 217 22.34 19.65 27.58
N ASN A 218 22.36 19.25 28.85
CA ASN A 218 21.55 18.14 29.36
C ASN A 218 20.07 18.53 29.44
N GLY A 219 19.74 19.79 29.77
CA GLY A 219 18.40 20.34 29.73
C GLY A 219 17.83 20.32 28.30
N ASP A 220 18.56 20.91 27.36
CA ASP A 220 18.19 20.93 25.95
C ASP A 220 18.04 19.50 25.39
N GLY A 221 18.89 18.56 25.76
CA GLY A 221 18.80 17.16 25.35
C GLY A 221 17.66 16.38 25.99
N GLN A 222 17.12 16.83 27.14
CA GLN A 222 15.92 16.26 27.76
C GLN A 222 14.64 16.84 27.15
N ASP A 223 14.65 18.11 26.78
CA ASP A 223 13.53 18.74 26.07
C ASP A 223 13.40 18.16 24.65
N TYR A 224 14.50 17.97 23.93
CA TYR A 224 14.49 17.25 22.64
C TYR A 224 13.93 15.82 22.74
N ARG A 225 14.26 15.09 23.80
CA ARG A 225 13.71 13.74 24.03
C ARG A 225 12.25 13.74 24.46
N ARG A 226 11.79 14.83 25.06
CA ARG A 226 10.39 14.99 25.45
C ARG A 226 9.53 15.35 24.24
N ASP A 227 10.04 16.21 23.37
CA ASP A 227 9.43 16.55 22.09
C ASP A 227 9.38 15.34 21.14
N ASP A 228 10.46 14.49 21.08
CA ASP A 228 10.46 13.23 20.34
C ASP A 228 9.47 12.20 20.91
N ALA A 229 9.29 12.14 22.24
CA ALA A 229 8.32 11.24 22.86
C ALA A 229 6.86 11.69 22.63
N ASP A 230 6.63 13.00 22.53
CA ASP A 230 5.32 13.56 22.14
C ASP A 230 5.05 13.34 20.64
N LEU A 231 6.10 13.24 19.79
CA LEU A 231 5.99 12.89 18.38
C LEU A 231 5.72 11.38 18.14
N ASP A 232 6.21 10.52 19.05
CA ASP A 232 5.88 9.09 19.02
C ASP A 232 4.41 8.81 19.36
N ASP A 233 3.76 9.69 20.15
CA ASP A 233 2.31 9.66 20.40
C ASP A 233 1.51 10.23 19.21
N TYR A 234 2.18 10.94 18.28
CA TYR A 234 1.61 11.43 17.01
C TYR A 234 1.77 10.42 15.85
N GLY A 235 2.35 9.28 16.11
CA GLY A 235 2.37 8.08 15.24
C GLY A 235 0.99 7.41 15.14
N GLY A 236 -0.06 8.21 15.21
CA GLY A 236 -1.41 7.79 14.95
C GLY A 236 -1.61 7.51 13.46
N PHE A 237 -1.27 6.32 13.03
CA PHE A 237 -2.21 5.62 12.16
C PHE A 237 -3.51 5.58 12.97
N SER A 238 -4.48 6.43 12.58
CA SER A 238 -5.82 6.36 13.15
C SER A 238 -6.27 4.91 13.10
N ASP A 239 -6.57 4.32 14.26
CA ASP A 239 -7.03 2.92 14.41
C ASP A 239 -8.37 2.65 13.71
N GLU A 240 -8.86 3.58 12.91
CA GLU A 240 -10.03 3.39 12.08
C GLU A 240 -9.62 3.44 10.59
N PRO A 241 -9.83 2.34 9.85
CA PRO A 241 -9.79 2.37 8.39
C PRO A 241 -10.90 3.32 7.93
N GLN A 242 -10.50 4.50 7.46
CA GLN A 242 -11.45 5.44 6.85
C GLN A 242 -11.76 4.91 5.45
N TRP A 243 -12.93 4.28 5.34
CA TRP A 243 -13.57 3.84 4.11
C TRP A 243 -14.37 4.98 3.48
#